data_e8fd46cfe4ea02b36edf5456dcbdf0a2
#
_entry.id   e8fd46cfe4ea02b36edf5456dcbdf0a2
#
_cell.length_a   1.000
_cell.length_b   1.000
_cell.length_c   1.000
_cell.angle_alpha   90.00
_cell.angle_beta   90.00
_cell.angle_gamma   90.00
#
_symmetry.space_group_name_H-M   'P 1'
#
loop_
_entity.id
_entity.type
_entity.pdbx_description
1 polymer ?
#
loop_
_entity_poly.entity_id
_entity_poly.type
_entity_poly.pdbx_seq_one_letter_code
_entity_poly.pdbx_strand_id
1 'polypeptide(L)'
;MRDRRRFVPALLALLLLALAGCAPEGGGPTCTVVFEDDPDLFFYRQVYEVPRGGDVEVEVGVPAGERISSVNFDRYTVSARTGTSKSYDYYTLILHEVRYPALIRLTTAPARSLTYHAGGGTGESITAQDSGVHLRSNTLPWRGQFSRPGYVPIGWNTAPDGAGTHIGFGSRADHGGETSLDLYVEWLPAAPEGDFTYTVAEGGAVITGYTGPSGDLVLPEKLGGAPVTAIAAGAFGDVAAETVVLPPALEAVEPGAFRSLTAEHLYLFDNLSSVGEDSFGAYQVTRLHLNAVRDPVYSGSYFDTFPDKADYLYSLRDEDKLILFCGSSARFGYDSPMLEAAFPDFKVVNMGVYAYSNMRPQAEIVLQYAKAGDILLSSPELDAIDMQFCGETALDRELFCLTESNFDLLSPLDCRGYTGIFAAFSAFQTARADMEPRSYGDSPSFYDEDGVRQAQATYNAYGDYILYRENNLSGENFGIKRAFYNAAHIRPRDWDGLNGVYDAFSAKGVEVYFTYSPRSRTSLSPDSTPEAIAELDALLRSTLHAPVISDIADSLMDPLYFYATDNHLSTEGVQIHTAQVIEDLRRAREGET
;
A
#
# COMPACT_ATOMS: atom_id res chain seq x y z
N MET A 1 21.33 -40.39 18.63
CA MET A 1 20.49 -39.62 19.52
C MET A 1 21.35 -39.11 20.68
N ARG A 2 21.99 -37.97 20.55
CA ARG A 2 22.79 -37.34 21.60
C ARG A 2 22.09 -36.03 21.99
N ASP A 3 21.89 -35.91 23.25
CA ASP A 3 21.20 -34.94 24.06
C ASP A 3 21.52 -33.47 23.63
N ARG A 4 20.66 -32.83 22.80
CA ARG A 4 20.79 -31.43 22.33
C ARG A 4 20.14 -30.40 23.28
N ARG A 5 19.58 -30.83 24.41
CA ARG A 5 18.88 -29.93 25.38
C ARG A 5 19.80 -29.07 26.25
N ARG A 6 21.13 -29.12 26.07
CA ARG A 6 22.09 -28.37 26.89
C ARG A 6 22.72 -27.14 26.23
N PHE A 7 22.38 -26.82 24.97
CA PHE A 7 22.98 -25.69 24.27
C PHE A 7 22.21 -24.37 24.38
N VAL A 8 20.92 -24.39 24.61
CA VAL A 8 20.07 -23.19 24.72
C VAL A 8 20.49 -22.28 25.90
N PRO A 9 20.79 -22.80 27.12
CA PRO A 9 21.27 -21.95 28.20
C PRO A 9 22.67 -21.36 27.97
N ALA A 10 23.50 -22.02 27.18
CA ALA A 10 24.87 -21.54 26.92
C ALA A 10 24.88 -20.40 25.88
N LEU A 11 23.95 -20.41 24.91
CA LEU A 11 23.81 -19.34 23.91
C LEU A 11 23.21 -18.07 24.58
N LEU A 12 22.21 -18.25 25.46
CA LEU A 12 21.66 -17.15 26.26
C LEU A 12 22.69 -16.55 27.23
N ALA A 13 23.54 -17.39 27.83
CA ALA A 13 24.65 -16.95 28.68
C ALA A 13 25.76 -16.24 27.89
N LEU A 14 26.00 -16.63 26.65
CA LEU A 14 26.92 -15.92 25.73
C LEU A 14 26.34 -14.58 25.29
N LEU A 15 25.01 -14.47 25.11
CA LEU A 15 24.33 -13.22 24.81
C LEU A 15 24.47 -12.23 25.98
N LEU A 16 24.26 -12.69 27.21
CA LEU A 16 24.45 -11.89 28.44
C LEU A 16 25.90 -11.44 28.64
N LEU A 17 26.87 -12.25 28.25
CA LEU A 17 28.31 -11.89 28.29
C LEU A 17 28.69 -10.91 27.16
N ALA A 18 28.05 -10.96 25.99
CA ALA A 18 28.28 -10.01 24.90
C ALA A 18 27.67 -8.63 25.22
N LEU A 19 26.55 -8.58 25.96
CA LEU A 19 25.92 -7.34 26.41
C LEU A 19 26.69 -6.65 27.57
N ALA A 20 27.49 -7.41 28.33
CA ALA A 20 28.34 -6.91 29.44
C ALA A 20 29.78 -6.53 29.01
N GLY A 21 30.18 -6.80 27.77
CA GLY A 21 31.52 -6.59 27.26
C GLY A 21 31.74 -5.17 26.74
N CYS A 22 32.68 -4.47 27.37
CA CYS A 22 33.20 -3.15 27.04
C CYS A 22 33.28 -2.87 25.54
N ALA A 23 32.83 -1.67 25.14
CA ALA A 23 33.07 -1.11 23.82
C ALA A 23 34.59 -1.17 23.47
N PRO A 24 34.97 -1.65 22.27
CA PRO A 24 36.34 -1.53 21.82
C PRO A 24 36.69 -0.05 21.59
N GLU A 25 37.88 0.33 22.01
CA GLU A 25 38.41 1.68 21.78
C GLU A 25 38.44 1.97 20.27
N GLY A 26 37.62 2.91 19.80
CA GLY A 26 37.69 3.47 18.45
C GLY A 26 36.52 3.21 17.52
N GLY A 27 35.46 2.46 17.90
CA GLY A 27 34.23 2.24 17.11
C GLY A 27 33.02 2.93 17.72
N GLY A 28 32.12 3.46 16.89
CA GLY A 28 30.79 3.92 17.34
C GLY A 28 29.98 2.77 17.96
N PRO A 29 28.81 3.07 18.58
CA PRO A 29 27.98 2.04 19.24
C PRO A 29 27.57 0.98 18.20
N THR A 30 27.76 -0.29 18.57
CA THR A 30 27.31 -1.45 17.78
C THR A 30 26.00 -2.02 18.32
N CYS A 31 25.27 -2.75 17.47
CA CYS A 31 24.09 -3.52 17.81
C CYS A 31 24.35 -5.01 17.55
N THR A 32 23.95 -5.87 18.48
CA THR A 32 24.02 -7.32 18.31
C THR A 32 22.73 -7.82 17.67
N VAL A 33 22.84 -8.54 16.55
CA VAL A 33 21.72 -9.24 15.90
C VAL A 33 21.92 -10.72 16.07
N VAL A 34 20.90 -11.42 16.56
CA VAL A 34 20.90 -12.86 16.75
C VAL A 34 19.76 -13.49 15.98
N PHE A 35 20.06 -14.47 15.15
CA PHE A 35 19.05 -15.31 14.51
C PHE A 35 18.68 -16.46 15.43
N GLU A 36 17.39 -16.66 15.66
CA GLU A 36 16.89 -17.76 16.49
C GLU A 36 17.29 -19.11 15.90
N ASP A 37 17.64 -20.06 16.77
CA ASP A 37 18.01 -21.41 16.35
C ASP A 37 16.75 -22.18 15.94
N ASP A 38 16.55 -22.37 14.65
CA ASP A 38 15.47 -23.16 14.06
C ASP A 38 16.09 -24.39 13.37
N PRO A 39 15.67 -25.63 13.71
CA PRO A 39 16.24 -26.85 13.16
C PRO A 39 16.02 -27.03 11.64
N ASP A 40 15.05 -26.34 11.08
CA ASP A 40 14.72 -26.38 9.65
C ASP A 40 15.46 -25.32 8.84
N LEU A 41 16.09 -24.34 9.50
CA LEU A 41 16.86 -23.28 8.86
C LEU A 41 18.36 -23.52 8.95
N PHE A 42 19.09 -23.07 7.95
CA PHE A 42 20.54 -23.12 7.94
C PHE A 42 21.14 -21.72 7.89
N PHE A 43 22.03 -21.45 8.83
CA PHE A 43 22.83 -20.23 8.90
C PHE A 43 24.31 -20.58 9.03
N TYR A 44 25.18 -19.94 8.25
CA TYR A 44 26.63 -20.04 8.47
C TYR A 44 27.06 -19.35 9.77
N ARG A 45 26.32 -18.32 10.15
CA ARG A 45 26.54 -17.53 11.38
C ARG A 45 25.19 -17.02 11.86
N GLN A 46 24.97 -17.07 13.17
CA GLN A 46 23.71 -16.63 13.80
C GLN A 46 23.84 -15.32 14.59
N VAL A 47 25.06 -14.86 14.89
CA VAL A 47 25.29 -13.66 15.70
C VAL A 47 26.12 -12.66 14.90
N TYR A 48 25.66 -11.43 14.78
CA TYR A 48 26.30 -10.33 14.05
C TYR A 48 26.44 -9.11 14.95
N GLU A 49 27.63 -8.50 14.93
CA GLU A 49 27.85 -7.16 15.50
C GLU A 49 27.87 -6.14 14.36
N VAL A 50 26.97 -5.17 14.44
CA VAL A 50 26.73 -4.19 13.38
C VAL A 50 26.88 -2.78 13.93
N PRO A 51 27.54 -1.86 13.22
CA PRO A 51 27.47 -0.45 13.58
C PRO A 51 25.99 0.00 13.65
N ARG A 52 25.65 0.79 14.67
CA ARG A 52 24.29 1.30 14.81
C ARG A 52 23.85 2.08 13.58
N GLY A 53 22.74 1.68 12.97
CA GLY A 53 22.24 2.20 11.70
C GLY A 53 22.86 1.55 10.45
N GLY A 54 23.70 0.53 10.63
CA GLY A 54 24.24 -0.27 9.52
C GLY A 54 23.35 -1.44 9.14
N ASP A 55 23.65 -2.04 8.00
CA ASP A 55 22.93 -3.20 7.45
C ASP A 55 23.59 -4.51 7.85
N VAL A 56 22.79 -5.58 7.91
CA VAL A 56 23.26 -6.98 8.05
C VAL A 56 22.81 -7.77 6.84
N GLU A 57 23.78 -8.34 6.13
CA GLU A 57 23.53 -9.26 5.03
C GLU A 57 23.82 -10.69 5.50
N VAL A 58 22.85 -11.60 5.31
CA VAL A 58 22.91 -13.00 5.76
C VAL A 58 22.43 -13.93 4.66
N GLU A 59 23.23 -14.95 4.34
CA GLU A 59 22.75 -16.07 3.54
C GLU A 59 21.98 -17.05 4.44
N VAL A 60 20.73 -17.31 4.08
CA VAL A 60 19.80 -18.19 4.80
C VAL A 60 19.46 -19.38 3.93
N GLY A 61 19.69 -20.58 4.42
CA GLY A 61 19.18 -21.82 3.82
C GLY A 61 17.82 -22.16 4.42
N VAL A 62 16.81 -22.27 3.59
CA VAL A 62 15.46 -22.75 3.95
C VAL A 62 15.24 -24.14 3.35
N PRO A 63 14.30 -24.96 3.83
CA PRO A 63 14.03 -26.28 3.27
C PRO A 63 13.85 -26.22 1.74
N ALA A 64 14.38 -27.20 1.02
CA ALA A 64 14.33 -27.22 -0.45
C ALA A 64 12.87 -27.18 -0.94
N GLY A 65 12.56 -26.26 -1.83
CA GLY A 65 11.20 -25.98 -2.29
C GLY A 65 10.43 -24.97 -1.44
N GLU A 66 11.08 -24.38 -0.44
CA GLU A 66 10.50 -23.29 0.37
C GLU A 66 11.19 -21.93 0.11
N ARG A 67 10.60 -20.89 0.61
CA ARG A 67 11.10 -19.51 0.62
C ARG A 67 10.90 -18.89 2.01
N ILE A 68 11.60 -17.81 2.30
CA ILE A 68 11.31 -16.97 3.46
C ILE A 68 9.96 -16.28 3.23
N SER A 69 9.00 -16.48 4.13
CA SER A 69 7.65 -15.89 4.03
C SER A 69 7.45 -14.71 4.97
N SER A 70 8.18 -14.66 6.09
CA SER A 70 8.22 -13.47 6.95
C SER A 70 9.50 -13.40 7.76
N VAL A 71 9.84 -12.18 8.17
CA VAL A 71 10.92 -11.84 9.09
C VAL A 71 10.34 -10.92 10.15
N ASN A 72 10.58 -11.21 11.42
CA ASN A 72 10.12 -10.35 12.51
C ASN A 72 11.00 -9.09 12.67
N PHE A 73 11.28 -8.40 11.59
CA PHE A 73 12.06 -7.17 11.56
C PHE A 73 11.37 -6.14 10.69
N ASP A 74 11.42 -4.88 11.09
CA ASP A 74 10.63 -3.80 10.48
C ASP A 74 11.15 -3.35 9.11
N ARG A 75 12.42 -3.60 8.80
CA ARG A 75 13.00 -3.20 7.51
C ARG A 75 13.97 -4.26 7.00
N TYR A 76 13.55 -4.98 5.99
CA TYR A 76 14.37 -6.02 5.38
C TYR A 76 14.08 -6.20 3.90
N THR A 77 15.01 -6.81 3.20
CA THR A 77 14.82 -7.33 1.84
C THR A 77 15.27 -8.79 1.77
N VAL A 78 14.58 -9.57 0.95
CA VAL A 78 14.94 -10.94 0.62
C VAL A 78 15.22 -11.01 -0.88
N SER A 79 16.38 -11.52 -1.26
CA SER A 79 16.74 -11.71 -2.66
C SER A 79 15.87 -12.78 -3.35
N ALA A 80 15.95 -12.85 -4.66
CA ALA A 80 15.62 -14.09 -5.36
C ALA A 80 16.53 -15.23 -4.86
N ARG A 81 16.13 -16.49 -5.09
CA ARG A 81 16.92 -17.65 -4.70
C ARG A 81 18.35 -17.58 -5.29
N THR A 82 19.35 -17.53 -4.41
CA THR A 82 20.76 -17.37 -4.78
C THR A 82 21.46 -18.70 -5.04
N GLY A 83 20.93 -19.80 -4.50
CA GLY A 83 21.51 -21.12 -4.63
C GLY A 83 20.57 -22.23 -4.22
N THR A 84 20.95 -23.46 -4.46
CA THR A 84 20.19 -24.66 -4.07
C THR A 84 21.12 -25.80 -3.73
N SER A 85 20.71 -26.62 -2.79
CA SER A 85 21.33 -27.89 -2.42
C SER A 85 20.26 -28.98 -2.37
N LYS A 86 20.65 -30.20 -1.99
CA LYS A 86 19.67 -31.29 -1.83
C LYS A 86 18.66 -31.05 -0.73
N SER A 87 19.02 -30.26 0.30
CA SER A 87 18.20 -30.06 1.51
C SER A 87 17.74 -28.63 1.66
N TYR A 88 18.39 -27.67 1.02
CA TYR A 88 18.13 -26.24 1.21
C TYR A 88 18.14 -25.47 -0.09
N ASP A 89 17.24 -24.51 -0.20
CA ASP A 89 17.32 -23.38 -1.10
C ASP A 89 17.87 -22.18 -0.33
N TYR A 90 18.74 -21.38 -0.95
CA TYR A 90 19.45 -20.28 -0.30
C TYR A 90 18.94 -18.93 -0.79
N TYR A 91 18.80 -18.02 0.16
CA TYR A 91 18.34 -16.65 -0.05
C TYR A 91 19.27 -15.68 0.68
N THR A 92 19.48 -14.49 0.13
CA THR A 92 20.14 -13.41 0.86
C THR A 92 19.06 -12.57 1.56
N LEU A 93 19.14 -12.51 2.87
CA LEU A 93 18.35 -11.63 3.72
C LEU A 93 19.21 -10.43 4.10
N ILE A 94 18.71 -9.23 3.87
CA ILE A 94 19.34 -7.98 4.34
C ILE A 94 18.40 -7.33 5.33
N LEU A 95 18.89 -7.11 6.55
CA LEU A 95 18.22 -6.28 7.55
C LEU A 95 18.80 -4.87 7.45
N HIS A 96 17.97 -3.87 7.21
CA HIS A 96 18.39 -2.50 6.97
C HIS A 96 18.38 -1.67 8.24
N GLU A 97 19.37 -0.79 8.40
CA GLU A 97 19.44 0.23 9.45
C GLU A 97 19.24 -0.35 10.86
N VAL A 98 19.97 -1.38 11.21
CA VAL A 98 19.91 -2.00 12.54
C VAL A 98 20.33 -0.99 13.60
N ARG A 99 19.40 -0.52 14.42
CA ARG A 99 19.64 0.53 15.42
C ARG A 99 19.65 0.02 16.86
N TYR A 100 19.20 -1.22 17.05
CA TYR A 100 19.03 -1.85 18.36
C TYR A 100 19.46 -3.33 18.31
N PRO A 101 19.89 -3.93 19.44
CA PRO A 101 20.02 -5.39 19.52
C PRO A 101 18.71 -6.09 19.17
N ALA A 102 18.76 -7.16 18.38
CA ALA A 102 17.56 -7.82 17.87
C ALA A 102 17.69 -9.35 17.86
N LEU A 103 16.61 -10.04 18.23
CA LEU A 103 16.42 -11.47 18.02
C LEU A 103 15.54 -11.67 16.78
N ILE A 104 16.12 -12.27 15.73
CA ILE A 104 15.45 -12.44 14.44
C ILE A 104 14.83 -13.83 14.35
N ARG A 105 13.56 -13.88 13.98
CA ARG A 105 12.79 -15.08 13.67
C ARG A 105 12.36 -15.05 12.22
N LEU A 106 12.42 -16.18 11.56
CA LEU A 106 11.98 -16.37 10.19
C LEU A 106 10.83 -17.37 10.15
N THR A 107 9.93 -17.20 9.22
CA THR A 107 8.98 -18.23 8.83
C THR A 107 9.17 -18.57 7.36
N THR A 108 8.84 -19.79 6.98
CA THR A 108 8.95 -20.27 5.61
C THR A 108 7.57 -20.62 5.03
N ALA A 109 7.50 -20.67 3.71
CA ALA A 109 6.33 -21.13 2.97
C ALA A 109 6.80 -21.77 1.64
N PRO A 110 5.95 -22.54 0.95
CA PRO A 110 6.30 -23.08 -0.35
C PRO A 110 6.79 -21.99 -1.31
N ALA A 111 7.87 -22.27 -2.01
CA ALA A 111 8.43 -21.36 -3.01
C ALA A 111 7.42 -21.19 -4.16
N ARG A 112 7.25 -19.95 -4.61
CA ARG A 112 6.39 -19.62 -5.74
C ARG A 112 7.23 -19.09 -6.89
N SER A 113 6.78 -19.34 -8.11
CA SER A 113 7.43 -18.83 -9.31
C SER A 113 6.43 -18.27 -10.30
N LEU A 114 6.87 -17.27 -11.05
CA LEU A 114 6.15 -16.70 -12.19
C LEU A 114 6.97 -17.00 -13.45
N THR A 115 6.33 -17.59 -14.45
CA THR A 115 6.94 -17.81 -15.76
C THR A 115 6.27 -16.92 -16.79
N TYR A 116 7.07 -16.06 -17.41
CA TYR A 116 6.62 -15.06 -18.36
C TYR A 116 6.87 -15.53 -19.78
N HIS A 117 5.86 -15.40 -20.63
CA HIS A 117 5.85 -15.80 -22.03
C HIS A 117 5.54 -14.63 -22.95
N ALA A 118 6.03 -14.69 -24.16
CA ALA A 118 5.87 -13.61 -25.14
C ALA A 118 4.42 -13.38 -25.64
N GLY A 119 3.45 -14.26 -25.32
CA GLY A 119 2.04 -14.06 -25.69
C GLY A 119 1.79 -13.89 -27.21
N GLY A 120 2.43 -14.71 -28.04
CA GLY A 120 2.37 -14.57 -29.51
C GLY A 120 3.38 -13.59 -30.11
N GLY A 121 4.21 -12.97 -29.28
CA GLY A 121 5.42 -12.23 -29.69
C GLY A 121 6.67 -13.11 -29.75
N THR A 122 7.83 -12.49 -29.66
CA THR A 122 9.15 -13.13 -29.67
C THR A 122 9.93 -12.79 -28.40
N GLY A 123 10.78 -13.69 -27.96
CA GLY A 123 11.60 -13.64 -26.75
C GLY A 123 11.57 -14.99 -26.03
N GLU A 124 12.63 -15.30 -25.29
CA GLU A 124 12.69 -16.51 -24.49
C GLU A 124 11.85 -16.33 -23.21
N SER A 125 11.19 -17.41 -22.76
CA SER A 125 10.43 -17.38 -21.52
C SER A 125 11.35 -17.08 -20.33
N ILE A 126 10.87 -16.29 -19.39
CA ILE A 126 11.60 -15.85 -18.21
C ILE A 126 10.92 -16.45 -16.99
N THR A 127 11.65 -17.20 -16.16
CA THR A 127 11.11 -17.67 -14.87
C THR A 127 11.74 -16.88 -13.73
N ALA A 128 10.92 -16.23 -12.93
CA ALA A 128 11.32 -15.52 -11.72
C ALA A 128 10.79 -16.24 -10.49
N GLN A 129 11.63 -16.38 -9.47
CA GLN A 129 11.19 -16.84 -8.16
C GLN A 129 10.55 -15.68 -7.41
N ASP A 130 9.44 -15.95 -6.75
CA ASP A 130 8.84 -14.98 -5.85
C ASP A 130 9.66 -14.93 -4.55
N SER A 131 10.37 -13.84 -4.35
CA SER A 131 11.13 -13.56 -3.13
C SER A 131 10.34 -12.71 -2.12
N GLY A 132 9.13 -12.27 -2.50
CA GLY A 132 8.30 -11.39 -1.67
C GLY A 132 7.58 -12.13 -0.56
N VAL A 133 7.32 -11.41 0.52
CA VAL A 133 6.52 -11.86 1.67
C VAL A 133 5.03 -11.56 1.51
N HIS A 134 4.65 -11.04 0.35
CA HIS A 134 3.27 -10.64 0.05
C HIS A 134 2.39 -11.86 -0.22
N LEU A 135 1.09 -11.73 0.05
CA LEU A 135 0.10 -12.79 -0.23
C LEU A 135 0.00 -13.06 -1.73
N ARG A 136 0.09 -12.02 -2.57
CA ARG A 136 0.18 -12.10 -4.03
C ARG A 136 1.60 -11.78 -4.49
N SER A 137 2.02 -12.34 -5.61
CA SER A 137 3.38 -12.15 -6.14
C SER A 137 3.48 -10.90 -7.00
N ASN A 138 4.50 -10.07 -6.78
CA ASN A 138 4.81 -8.96 -7.67
C ASN A 138 5.22 -9.48 -9.04
N THR A 139 4.61 -8.96 -10.10
CA THR A 139 4.98 -9.28 -11.48
C THR A 139 6.15 -8.41 -11.96
N LEU A 140 6.81 -8.82 -13.03
CA LEU A 140 7.86 -8.00 -13.63
C LEU A 140 7.27 -6.73 -14.23
N PRO A 141 7.93 -5.57 -14.04
CA PRO A 141 7.66 -4.39 -14.83
C PRO A 141 8.05 -4.61 -16.31
N TRP A 142 7.46 -3.84 -17.20
CA TRP A 142 7.81 -3.90 -18.62
C TRP A 142 9.16 -3.23 -18.88
N ARG A 143 10.08 -3.98 -19.47
CA ARG A 143 11.44 -3.50 -19.84
C ARG A 143 11.82 -3.87 -21.27
N GLY A 144 10.82 -4.15 -22.12
CA GLY A 144 11.07 -4.59 -23.50
C GLY A 144 11.62 -6.01 -23.62
N GLN A 145 11.37 -6.88 -22.62
CA GLN A 145 11.87 -8.26 -22.57
C GLN A 145 11.26 -9.16 -23.66
N PHE A 146 10.13 -8.75 -24.23
CA PHE A 146 9.49 -9.41 -25.36
C PHE A 146 9.18 -8.40 -26.46
N SER A 147 8.95 -8.87 -27.69
CA SER A 147 8.68 -8.01 -28.84
C SER A 147 7.63 -8.63 -29.75
N ARG A 148 6.72 -7.80 -30.26
CA ARG A 148 5.75 -8.18 -31.29
C ARG A 148 5.57 -7.02 -32.26
N PRO A 149 6.20 -7.06 -33.45
CA PRO A 149 6.12 -5.97 -34.42
C PRO A 149 4.68 -5.61 -34.79
N GLY A 150 4.34 -4.32 -34.75
CA GLY A 150 2.99 -3.81 -35.03
C GLY A 150 2.00 -3.97 -33.91
N TYR A 151 2.45 -4.31 -32.70
CA TYR A 151 1.63 -4.41 -31.49
C TYR A 151 2.25 -3.62 -30.34
N VAL A 152 1.43 -3.29 -29.33
CA VAL A 152 1.84 -2.61 -28.09
C VAL A 152 1.44 -3.49 -26.91
N PRO A 153 2.32 -3.69 -25.93
CA PRO A 153 2.00 -4.46 -24.72
C PRO A 153 1.09 -3.64 -23.81
N ILE A 154 0.12 -4.28 -23.14
CA ILE A 154 -0.79 -3.61 -22.21
C ILE A 154 -0.80 -4.23 -20.81
N GLY A 155 -0.13 -5.36 -20.61
CA GLY A 155 -0.07 -6.07 -19.33
C GLY A 155 0.29 -7.53 -19.51
N TRP A 156 0.18 -8.27 -18.43
CA TRP A 156 0.22 -9.73 -18.40
C TRP A 156 -1.19 -10.30 -18.42
N ASN A 157 -1.33 -11.53 -18.91
CA ASN A 157 -2.57 -12.29 -18.85
C ASN A 157 -2.29 -13.71 -18.36
N THR A 158 -3.18 -14.30 -17.57
CA THR A 158 -3.04 -15.68 -17.07
C THR A 158 -3.33 -16.74 -18.13
N ALA A 159 -3.84 -16.36 -19.31
CA ALA A 159 -4.09 -17.26 -20.41
C ALA A 159 -3.40 -16.77 -21.71
N PRO A 160 -2.88 -17.70 -22.54
CA PRO A 160 -2.12 -17.35 -23.74
C PRO A 160 -2.95 -16.69 -24.84
N ASP A 161 -4.28 -16.82 -24.80
CA ASP A 161 -5.24 -16.24 -25.74
C ASP A 161 -5.85 -14.91 -25.26
N GLY A 162 -5.42 -14.41 -24.09
CA GLY A 162 -5.94 -13.18 -23.48
C GLY A 162 -7.30 -13.34 -22.79
N ALA A 163 -7.86 -14.55 -22.72
CA ALA A 163 -9.16 -14.79 -22.08
C ALA A 163 -9.07 -14.97 -20.55
N GLY A 164 -7.87 -14.95 -19.99
CA GLY A 164 -7.64 -15.06 -18.56
C GLY A 164 -7.77 -13.72 -17.82
N THR A 165 -7.16 -13.65 -16.65
CA THR A 165 -7.13 -12.42 -15.85
C THR A 165 -6.03 -11.49 -16.37
N HIS A 166 -6.38 -10.25 -16.69
CA HIS A 166 -5.45 -9.17 -16.98
C HIS A 166 -4.74 -8.73 -15.69
N ILE A 167 -3.42 -8.49 -15.77
CA ILE A 167 -2.59 -8.00 -14.67
C ILE A 167 -1.64 -6.94 -15.26
N GLY A 168 -1.67 -5.74 -14.74
CA GLY A 168 -0.75 -4.67 -15.14
C GLY A 168 0.71 -5.05 -14.89
N PHE A 169 1.62 -4.56 -15.72
CA PHE A 169 3.06 -4.75 -15.50
C PHE A 169 3.47 -4.16 -14.16
N GLY A 170 4.21 -4.93 -13.34
CA GLY A 170 4.62 -4.54 -11.99
C GLY A 170 3.54 -4.68 -10.92
N SER A 171 2.30 -5.02 -11.29
CA SER A 171 1.21 -5.29 -10.35
C SER A 171 1.29 -6.70 -9.76
N ARG A 172 0.30 -7.08 -8.95
CA ARG A 172 0.36 -8.32 -8.16
C ARG A 172 -0.54 -9.42 -8.73
N ALA A 173 0.05 -10.60 -8.94
CA ALA A 173 -0.63 -11.80 -9.42
C ALA A 173 -1.05 -12.72 -8.27
N ASP A 174 -2.27 -13.24 -8.35
CA ASP A 174 -2.76 -14.29 -7.46
C ASP A 174 -2.45 -15.67 -8.07
N HIS A 175 -1.77 -16.52 -7.30
CA HIS A 175 -1.45 -17.89 -7.69
C HIS A 175 -2.65 -18.86 -7.59
N GLY A 176 -3.76 -18.45 -6.99
CA GLY A 176 -4.91 -19.32 -6.80
C GLY A 176 -4.63 -20.58 -5.96
N GLY A 177 -3.59 -20.53 -5.11
CA GLY A 177 -3.12 -21.67 -4.30
C GLY A 177 -2.02 -22.51 -4.95
N GLU A 178 -1.67 -22.25 -6.22
CA GLU A 178 -0.60 -22.96 -6.92
C GLU A 178 0.78 -22.39 -6.58
N THR A 179 1.85 -23.17 -6.77
CA THR A 179 3.23 -22.74 -6.55
C THR A 179 3.88 -22.14 -7.81
N SER A 180 3.25 -22.29 -8.96
CA SER A 180 3.72 -21.69 -10.22
C SER A 180 2.55 -21.05 -10.96
N LEU A 181 2.83 -19.94 -11.63
CA LEU A 181 1.87 -19.25 -12.49
C LEU A 181 2.54 -18.85 -13.78
N ASP A 182 1.91 -19.21 -14.91
CA ASP A 182 2.32 -18.76 -16.24
C ASP A 182 1.60 -17.46 -16.58
N LEU A 183 2.36 -16.48 -17.07
CA LEU A 183 1.89 -15.15 -17.47
C LEU A 183 2.32 -14.88 -18.92
N TYR A 184 1.40 -14.40 -19.72
CA TYR A 184 1.59 -14.11 -21.14
C TYR A 184 1.45 -12.62 -21.38
N VAL A 185 2.32 -12.03 -22.21
CA VAL A 185 2.13 -10.63 -22.60
C VAL A 185 0.81 -10.49 -23.34
N GLU A 186 0.01 -9.55 -22.92
CA GLU A 186 -1.19 -9.14 -23.62
C GLU A 186 -0.85 -7.99 -24.56
N TRP A 187 -1.21 -8.16 -25.85
CA TRP A 187 -0.85 -7.26 -26.92
C TRP A 187 -2.07 -6.70 -27.63
N LEU A 188 -2.05 -5.39 -27.91
CA LEU A 188 -3.01 -4.77 -28.83
C LEU A 188 -2.34 -4.35 -30.14
N PRO A 189 -3.04 -4.50 -31.29
CA PRO A 189 -2.51 -4.06 -32.57
C PRO A 189 -2.36 -2.53 -32.57
N ALA A 190 -1.18 -2.05 -32.94
CA ALA A 190 -0.90 -0.62 -33.05
C ALA A 190 -1.57 -0.01 -34.30
N ALA A 191 -1.95 1.25 -34.19
CA ALA A 191 -2.36 2.02 -35.35
C ALA A 191 -1.21 2.10 -36.39
N PRO A 192 -1.51 2.08 -37.72
CA PRO A 192 -0.49 2.09 -38.76
C PRO A 192 0.40 3.32 -38.69
N GLU A 193 1.72 3.16 -38.90
CA GLU A 193 2.68 4.28 -38.93
C GLU A 193 2.26 5.40 -39.89
N GLY A 194 1.65 5.04 -41.03
CA GLY A 194 1.19 6.01 -42.05
C GLY A 194 0.07 6.96 -41.59
N ASP A 195 -0.58 6.66 -40.45
CA ASP A 195 -1.61 7.50 -39.86
C ASP A 195 -1.04 8.66 -39.05
N PHE A 196 0.29 8.65 -38.79
CA PHE A 196 0.96 9.64 -37.96
C PHE A 196 1.86 10.57 -38.77
N THR A 197 1.87 11.84 -38.38
CA THR A 197 2.97 12.75 -38.71
C THR A 197 3.88 12.83 -37.46
N TYR A 198 5.17 12.79 -37.71
CA TYR A 198 6.15 12.76 -36.59
C TYR A 198 7.49 13.34 -37.05
N THR A 199 8.32 13.68 -36.08
CA THR A 199 9.74 14.02 -36.25
C THR A 199 10.59 13.05 -35.47
N VAL A 200 11.74 12.65 -36.04
CA VAL A 200 12.72 11.84 -35.33
C VAL A 200 13.93 12.71 -35.00
N ALA A 201 14.31 12.73 -33.71
CA ALA A 201 15.47 13.46 -33.21
C ALA A 201 16.34 12.54 -32.35
N GLU A 202 17.48 13.03 -31.87
CA GLU A 202 18.28 12.36 -30.87
C GLU A 202 17.41 12.18 -29.62
N GLY A 203 17.10 10.92 -29.25
CA GLY A 203 16.25 10.58 -28.11
C GLY A 203 14.92 9.92 -28.45
N GLY A 204 14.40 10.04 -29.68
CA GLY A 204 13.17 9.35 -30.06
C GLY A 204 12.33 10.01 -31.14
N ALA A 205 11.14 9.49 -31.36
CA ALA A 205 10.12 10.04 -32.25
C ALA A 205 9.13 10.87 -31.43
N VAL A 206 8.79 12.06 -31.99
CA VAL A 206 7.78 12.97 -31.46
C VAL A 206 6.59 12.97 -32.39
N ILE A 207 5.40 12.58 -31.94
CA ILE A 207 4.16 12.63 -32.70
C ILE A 207 3.73 14.10 -32.80
N THR A 208 3.50 14.58 -34.05
CA THR A 208 3.07 15.94 -34.33
C THR A 208 1.68 16.01 -34.97
N GLY A 209 1.10 14.86 -35.34
CA GLY A 209 -0.26 14.80 -35.87
C GLY A 209 -0.73 13.36 -36.08
N TYR A 210 -2.06 13.23 -36.17
CA TYR A 210 -2.76 11.98 -36.44
C TYR A 210 -3.87 12.19 -37.45
N THR A 211 -3.91 11.34 -38.47
CA THR A 211 -4.89 11.40 -39.59
C THR A 211 -5.62 10.06 -39.79
N GLY A 212 -5.40 9.11 -38.90
CA GLY A 212 -6.05 7.81 -38.94
C GLY A 212 -7.55 7.85 -38.58
N PRO A 213 -8.23 6.72 -38.64
CA PRO A 213 -9.66 6.63 -38.36
C PRO A 213 -9.99 6.97 -36.92
N SER A 214 -11.24 7.35 -36.66
CA SER A 214 -11.81 7.37 -35.32
C SER A 214 -12.01 5.94 -34.78
N GLY A 215 -11.92 5.73 -33.49
CA GLY A 215 -12.04 4.45 -32.80
C GLY A 215 -10.85 4.25 -31.88
N ASP A 216 -10.52 3.01 -31.59
CA ASP A 216 -9.40 2.69 -30.71
C ASP A 216 -8.09 3.30 -31.19
N LEU A 217 -7.37 3.93 -30.26
CA LEU A 217 -6.12 4.62 -30.52
C LEU A 217 -4.98 3.94 -29.76
N VAL A 218 -4.34 2.99 -30.42
CA VAL A 218 -3.16 2.30 -29.88
C VAL A 218 -1.91 2.89 -30.53
N LEU A 219 -1.20 3.76 -29.81
CA LEU A 219 -0.01 4.44 -30.33
C LEU A 219 1.14 3.44 -30.51
N PRO A 220 1.82 3.41 -31.66
CA PRO A 220 2.90 2.46 -31.91
C PRO A 220 4.10 2.71 -30.99
N GLU A 221 4.82 1.65 -30.61
CA GLU A 221 6.05 1.78 -29.82
C GLU A 221 7.15 2.55 -30.57
N LYS A 222 7.17 2.50 -31.90
CA LYS A 222 8.19 3.13 -32.75
C LYS A 222 7.58 3.79 -33.98
N LEU A 223 8.15 4.92 -34.36
CA LEU A 223 7.89 5.63 -35.62
C LEU A 223 9.23 5.98 -36.29
N GLY A 224 9.37 5.72 -37.59
CA GLY A 224 10.64 5.88 -38.30
C GLY A 224 11.78 5.03 -37.71
N GLY A 225 11.45 3.92 -37.04
CA GLY A 225 12.42 3.07 -36.37
C GLY A 225 12.87 3.54 -34.98
N ALA A 226 12.48 4.76 -34.56
CA ALA A 226 12.80 5.31 -33.24
C ALA A 226 11.65 5.11 -32.23
N PRO A 227 11.92 4.93 -30.92
CA PRO A 227 10.88 4.83 -29.91
C PRO A 227 10.07 6.13 -29.86
N VAL A 228 8.76 6.03 -29.63
CA VAL A 228 7.87 7.19 -29.43
C VAL A 228 8.05 7.68 -28.00
N THR A 229 8.65 8.87 -27.83
CA THR A 229 8.98 9.45 -26.54
C THR A 229 8.17 10.69 -26.19
N ALA A 230 7.55 11.35 -27.17
CA ALA A 230 6.76 12.54 -26.90
C ALA A 230 5.58 12.72 -27.86
N ILE A 231 4.57 13.45 -27.40
CA ILE A 231 3.43 13.92 -28.17
C ILE A 231 3.41 15.44 -28.08
N ALA A 232 3.51 16.10 -29.25
CA ALA A 232 3.55 17.56 -29.33
C ALA A 232 2.16 18.19 -29.20
N ALA A 233 2.13 19.48 -28.87
CA ALA A 233 0.91 20.27 -28.81
C ALA A 233 0.16 20.23 -30.16
N GLY A 234 -1.17 20.03 -30.10
CA GLY A 234 -2.04 19.96 -31.25
C GLY A 234 -1.92 18.68 -32.11
N ALA A 235 -1.21 17.65 -31.65
CA ALA A 235 -1.03 16.40 -32.38
C ALA A 235 -2.35 15.65 -32.61
N PHE A 236 -3.28 15.72 -31.65
CA PHE A 236 -4.58 15.07 -31.74
C PHE A 236 -5.74 16.07 -31.64
N GLY A 237 -6.76 15.88 -32.45
CA GLY A 237 -8.04 16.56 -32.32
C GLY A 237 -8.88 16.01 -31.16
N ASP A 238 -10.18 15.85 -31.38
CA ASP A 238 -11.06 15.13 -30.46
C ASP A 238 -10.88 13.64 -30.67
N VAL A 239 -10.50 12.94 -29.61
CA VAL A 239 -10.38 11.48 -29.57
C VAL A 239 -11.56 10.92 -28.77
N ALA A 240 -12.33 10.03 -29.41
CA ALA A 240 -13.39 9.26 -28.74
C ALA A 240 -13.18 7.78 -29.11
N ALA A 241 -12.81 6.97 -28.12
CA ALA A 241 -12.39 5.59 -28.29
C ALA A 241 -12.93 4.70 -27.15
N GLU A 242 -13.02 3.40 -27.37
CA GLU A 242 -13.16 2.45 -26.29
C GLU A 242 -11.83 2.32 -25.57
N THR A 243 -10.74 2.16 -26.33
CA THR A 243 -9.40 1.95 -25.78
C THR A 243 -8.39 2.96 -26.34
N VAL A 244 -7.62 3.58 -25.46
CA VAL A 244 -6.45 4.40 -25.80
C VAL A 244 -5.23 3.82 -25.09
N VAL A 245 -4.15 3.55 -25.84
CA VAL A 245 -2.89 3.04 -25.31
C VAL A 245 -1.76 3.98 -25.67
N LEU A 246 -1.08 4.50 -24.65
CA LEU A 246 0.16 5.24 -24.81
C LEU A 246 1.35 4.27 -24.69
N PRO A 247 2.40 4.38 -25.53
CA PRO A 247 3.45 3.37 -25.60
C PRO A 247 4.42 3.43 -24.40
N PRO A 248 5.10 2.32 -24.06
CA PRO A 248 5.96 2.22 -22.87
C PRO A 248 7.12 3.23 -22.81
N ALA A 249 7.61 3.70 -23.96
CA ALA A 249 8.73 4.64 -24.02
C ALA A 249 8.30 6.12 -23.94
N LEU A 250 6.99 6.41 -23.83
CA LEU A 250 6.49 7.78 -23.83
C LEU A 250 6.84 8.48 -22.49
N GLU A 251 7.56 9.60 -22.59
CA GLU A 251 8.03 10.40 -21.45
C GLU A 251 7.29 11.73 -21.32
N ALA A 252 6.72 12.25 -22.43
CA ALA A 252 6.09 13.55 -22.44
C ALA A 252 4.83 13.61 -23.29
N VAL A 253 3.79 14.26 -22.74
CA VAL A 253 2.60 14.72 -23.47
C VAL A 253 2.48 16.22 -23.24
N GLU A 254 2.74 17.00 -24.30
CA GLU A 254 2.76 18.47 -24.18
C GLU A 254 1.35 19.03 -23.88
N PRO A 255 1.26 20.21 -23.25
CA PRO A 255 0.01 20.94 -23.09
C PRO A 255 -0.74 21.11 -24.41
N GLY A 256 -2.04 20.77 -24.44
CA GLY A 256 -2.86 20.83 -25.64
C GLY A 256 -2.52 19.79 -26.71
N ALA A 257 -1.81 18.71 -26.35
CA ALA A 257 -1.53 17.60 -27.29
C ALA A 257 -2.82 16.97 -27.82
N PHE A 258 -3.83 16.83 -26.97
CA PHE A 258 -5.20 16.46 -27.34
C PHE A 258 -6.13 17.65 -27.14
N ARG A 259 -7.04 17.88 -28.08
CA ARG A 259 -8.11 18.86 -27.91
C ARG A 259 -9.16 18.35 -26.90
N SER A 260 -9.51 17.08 -27.01
CA SER A 260 -10.30 16.34 -26.02
C SER A 260 -10.00 14.84 -26.09
N LEU A 261 -10.18 14.15 -24.96
CA LEU A 261 -10.02 12.69 -24.85
C LEU A 261 -11.24 12.09 -24.14
N THR A 262 -11.96 11.20 -24.82
CA THR A 262 -12.98 10.34 -24.20
C THR A 262 -12.58 8.88 -24.41
N ALA A 263 -12.42 8.11 -23.34
CA ALA A 263 -12.05 6.71 -23.41
C ALA A 263 -12.70 5.89 -22.30
N GLU A 264 -13.11 4.66 -22.61
CA GLU A 264 -13.48 3.69 -21.58
C GLU A 264 -12.23 3.20 -20.84
N HIS A 265 -11.17 2.86 -21.59
CA HIS A 265 -9.90 2.38 -21.08
C HIS A 265 -8.73 3.24 -21.56
N LEU A 266 -7.95 3.79 -20.62
CA LEU A 266 -6.70 4.49 -20.91
C LEU A 266 -5.53 3.75 -20.26
N TYR A 267 -4.60 3.26 -21.09
CA TYR A 267 -3.37 2.60 -20.64
C TYR A 267 -2.20 3.57 -20.71
N LEU A 268 -1.54 3.74 -19.56
CA LEU A 268 -0.35 4.56 -19.36
C LEU A 268 0.80 3.71 -18.80
N PHE A 269 2.01 4.27 -18.89
CA PHE A 269 3.19 3.70 -18.24
C PHE A 269 3.82 4.71 -17.28
N ASP A 270 4.44 4.22 -16.23
CA ASP A 270 4.97 5.03 -15.12
C ASP A 270 6.28 5.77 -15.43
N ASN A 271 6.75 5.74 -16.67
CA ASN A 271 7.83 6.62 -17.16
C ASN A 271 7.34 7.94 -17.76
N LEU A 272 6.04 8.13 -17.93
CA LEU A 272 5.44 9.38 -18.38
C LEU A 272 5.64 10.45 -17.29
N SER A 273 6.70 11.23 -17.41
CA SER A 273 7.16 12.19 -16.39
C SER A 273 6.70 13.62 -16.66
N SER A 274 6.36 13.96 -17.90
CA SER A 274 5.90 15.29 -18.31
C SER A 274 4.47 15.19 -18.85
N VAL A 275 3.50 15.44 -18.00
CA VAL A 275 2.07 15.46 -18.33
C VAL A 275 1.35 16.41 -17.38
N GLY A 276 0.30 17.08 -17.85
CA GLY A 276 -0.54 17.96 -17.04
C GLY A 276 -2.01 17.82 -17.41
N GLU A 277 -2.89 18.48 -16.68
CA GLU A 277 -4.33 18.47 -16.93
C GLU A 277 -4.70 18.97 -18.32
N ASP A 278 -3.94 19.92 -18.82
CA ASP A 278 -4.12 20.51 -20.15
C ASP A 278 -3.53 19.66 -21.30
N SER A 279 -2.78 18.60 -21.01
CA SER A 279 -2.23 17.69 -22.02
C SER A 279 -3.31 16.97 -22.81
N PHE A 280 -4.40 16.61 -22.15
CA PHE A 280 -5.51 15.86 -22.75
C PHE A 280 -6.76 16.72 -22.99
N GLY A 281 -6.67 18.02 -22.80
CA GLY A 281 -7.77 18.96 -22.95
C GLY A 281 -8.97 18.61 -22.06
N ALA A 282 -10.18 18.66 -22.61
CA ALA A 282 -11.35 18.13 -21.90
C ALA A 282 -11.31 16.59 -21.97
N TYR A 283 -11.04 15.94 -20.84
CA TYR A 283 -10.98 14.48 -20.83
C TYR A 283 -12.11 13.85 -20.03
N GLN A 284 -12.56 12.68 -20.49
CA GLN A 284 -13.44 11.75 -19.79
C GLN A 284 -12.91 10.33 -19.96
N VAL A 285 -12.29 9.81 -18.92
CA VAL A 285 -11.73 8.46 -18.88
C VAL A 285 -12.49 7.67 -17.82
N THR A 286 -13.00 6.48 -18.19
CA THR A 286 -13.70 5.64 -17.21
C THR A 286 -12.71 4.82 -16.39
N ARG A 287 -11.74 4.15 -17.04
CA ARG A 287 -10.77 3.27 -16.38
C ARG A 287 -9.35 3.67 -16.74
N LEU A 288 -8.54 3.88 -15.72
CA LEU A 288 -7.11 4.13 -15.84
C LEU A 288 -6.34 2.85 -15.54
N HIS A 289 -5.55 2.39 -16.50
CA HIS A 289 -4.62 1.28 -16.37
C HIS A 289 -3.20 1.81 -16.36
N LEU A 290 -2.55 1.77 -15.21
CA LEU A 290 -1.18 2.23 -15.08
C LEU A 290 -0.24 1.03 -15.00
N ASN A 291 0.74 0.99 -15.88
CA ASN A 291 1.73 -0.07 -16.01
C ASN A 291 3.12 0.40 -15.54
N ALA A 292 3.83 -0.43 -14.80
CA ALA A 292 5.18 -0.13 -14.38
C ALA A 292 6.22 -0.51 -15.44
N VAL A 293 7.16 0.41 -15.71
CA VAL A 293 8.43 0.14 -16.41
C VAL A 293 9.63 0.24 -15.48
N ARG A 294 9.40 0.64 -14.23
CA ARG A 294 10.41 0.82 -13.18
C ARG A 294 10.04 -0.02 -11.96
N ASP A 295 11.03 -0.28 -11.12
CA ASP A 295 10.76 -0.84 -9.80
C ASP A 295 10.14 0.23 -8.89
N PRO A 296 9.24 -0.15 -7.97
CA PRO A 296 8.56 0.81 -7.10
C PRO A 296 9.55 1.47 -6.12
N VAL A 297 9.50 2.79 -6.02
CA VAL A 297 10.35 3.59 -5.13
C VAL A 297 9.78 3.63 -3.70
N TYR A 298 8.46 3.55 -3.57
CA TYR A 298 7.78 3.55 -2.28
C TYR A 298 7.76 2.17 -1.60
N SER A 299 8.34 1.13 -2.24
CA SER A 299 8.44 -0.20 -1.65
C SER A 299 9.15 -0.16 -0.28
N GLY A 300 8.57 -0.83 0.70
CA GLY A 300 9.03 -0.81 2.09
C GLY A 300 8.81 0.50 2.84
N SER A 301 8.14 1.49 2.23
CA SER A 301 7.78 2.75 2.87
C SER A 301 6.45 2.66 3.63
N TYR A 302 6.10 3.77 4.29
CA TYR A 302 4.79 3.93 4.95
C TYR A 302 3.61 3.68 4.00
N PHE A 303 3.72 4.01 2.72
CA PHE A 303 2.65 3.89 1.73
C PHE A 303 2.45 2.45 1.24
N ASP A 304 3.51 1.65 1.20
CA ASP A 304 3.50 0.30 0.62
C ASP A 304 2.66 -0.73 1.41
N THR A 305 2.19 -0.37 2.59
CA THR A 305 1.28 -1.22 3.37
C THR A 305 -0.13 -1.29 2.81
N PHE A 306 -0.55 -0.31 2.01
CA PHE A 306 -1.90 -0.31 1.45
C PHE A 306 -2.14 -1.48 0.47
N PRO A 307 -1.25 -1.78 -0.49
CA PRO A 307 -1.36 -2.98 -1.32
C PRO A 307 -1.39 -4.29 -0.51
N ASP A 308 -0.61 -4.41 0.58
CA ASP A 308 -0.63 -5.61 1.43
C ASP A 308 -1.97 -5.78 2.15
N LYS A 309 -2.53 -4.69 2.67
CA LYS A 309 -3.86 -4.68 3.28
C LYS A 309 -4.95 -5.00 2.26
N ALA A 310 -4.84 -4.48 1.03
CA ALA A 310 -5.74 -4.80 -0.07
C ALA A 310 -5.62 -6.27 -0.50
N ASP A 311 -4.41 -6.85 -0.49
CA ASP A 311 -4.21 -8.28 -0.75
C ASP A 311 -4.84 -9.14 0.34
N TYR A 312 -4.71 -8.74 1.61
CA TYR A 312 -5.37 -9.45 2.70
C TYR A 312 -6.90 -9.34 2.60
N LEU A 313 -7.42 -8.16 2.34
CA LEU A 313 -8.85 -7.95 2.10
C LEU A 313 -9.37 -8.80 0.93
N TYR A 314 -8.63 -8.86 -0.17
CA TYR A 314 -8.94 -9.72 -1.32
C TYR A 314 -8.94 -11.21 -0.96
N SER A 315 -7.98 -11.65 -0.14
CA SER A 315 -7.92 -13.06 0.29
C SER A 315 -9.15 -13.49 1.10
N LEU A 316 -9.82 -12.55 1.74
CA LEU A 316 -11.03 -12.74 2.54
C LEU A 316 -12.33 -12.43 1.79
N ARG A 317 -12.30 -12.33 0.46
CA ARG A 317 -13.47 -11.93 -0.36
C ARG A 317 -14.72 -12.81 -0.16
N ASP A 318 -14.53 -14.05 0.21
CA ASP A 318 -15.61 -15.03 0.46
C ASP A 318 -16.03 -15.12 1.95
N GLU A 319 -15.23 -14.54 2.86
CA GLU A 319 -15.48 -14.49 4.30
C GLU A 319 -16.30 -13.25 4.69
N ASP A 320 -17.03 -13.32 5.79
CA ASP A 320 -17.65 -12.14 6.40
C ASP A 320 -16.58 -11.32 7.14
N LYS A 321 -16.58 -10.01 6.89
CA LYS A 321 -15.49 -9.13 7.34
C LYS A 321 -15.98 -7.97 8.20
N LEU A 322 -15.20 -7.64 9.23
CA LEU A 322 -15.21 -6.36 9.92
C LEU A 322 -14.05 -5.51 9.37
N ILE A 323 -14.37 -4.52 8.56
CA ILE A 323 -13.43 -3.64 7.89
C ILE A 323 -13.28 -2.35 8.70
N LEU A 324 -12.09 -2.11 9.27
CA LEU A 324 -11.75 -0.86 9.91
C LEU A 324 -11.22 0.10 8.83
N PHE A 325 -11.89 1.23 8.65
CA PHE A 325 -11.56 2.14 7.57
C PHE A 325 -11.42 3.58 8.08
N CYS A 326 -10.24 4.10 7.97
CA CYS A 326 -9.89 5.51 7.99
C CYS A 326 -8.37 5.71 7.78
N GLY A 327 -7.83 6.85 8.22
CA GLY A 327 -6.43 7.22 8.13
C GLY A 327 -5.55 6.55 9.19
N SER A 328 -4.53 7.26 9.62
CA SER A 328 -3.54 6.74 10.57
C SER A 328 -4.11 6.46 11.96
N SER A 329 -5.19 7.13 12.36
CA SER A 329 -5.85 6.82 13.65
C SER A 329 -6.37 5.38 13.70
N ALA A 330 -6.86 4.83 12.57
CA ALA A 330 -7.23 3.42 12.51
C ALA A 330 -6.00 2.49 12.51
N ARG A 331 -4.94 2.87 11.79
CA ARG A 331 -3.68 2.13 11.74
C ARG A 331 -3.06 1.91 13.11
N PHE A 332 -3.11 2.94 13.98
CA PHE A 332 -2.50 2.97 15.31
C PHE A 332 -3.51 2.82 16.45
N GLY A 333 -4.80 2.63 16.15
CA GLY A 333 -5.88 2.73 17.12
C GLY A 333 -6.57 1.43 17.49
N TYR A 334 -6.33 0.34 16.79
CA TYR A 334 -7.05 -0.92 16.99
C TYR A 334 -6.12 -2.10 17.26
N ASP A 335 -6.65 -3.05 18.05
CA ASP A 335 -6.15 -4.42 18.19
C ASP A 335 -7.13 -5.35 17.47
N SER A 336 -6.85 -5.64 16.20
CA SER A 336 -7.72 -6.47 15.36
C SER A 336 -7.89 -7.90 15.87
N PRO A 337 -6.88 -8.58 16.43
CA PRO A 337 -7.06 -9.84 17.14
C PRO A 337 -8.10 -9.79 18.26
N MET A 338 -8.13 -8.71 19.05
CA MET A 338 -9.10 -8.50 20.12
C MET A 338 -10.52 -8.32 19.57
N LEU A 339 -10.66 -7.57 18.45
CA LEU A 339 -11.93 -7.43 17.73
C LEU A 339 -12.41 -8.77 17.15
N GLU A 340 -11.55 -9.52 16.48
CA GLU A 340 -11.90 -10.82 15.90
C GLU A 340 -12.31 -11.82 17.01
N ALA A 341 -11.65 -11.81 18.15
CA ALA A 341 -12.05 -12.63 19.31
C ALA A 341 -13.43 -12.24 19.88
N ALA A 342 -13.79 -10.94 19.80
CA ALA A 342 -15.08 -10.44 20.27
C ALA A 342 -16.23 -10.68 19.28
N PHE A 343 -15.92 -10.76 17.99
CA PHE A 343 -16.85 -10.98 16.87
C PHE A 343 -16.37 -12.15 15.99
N PRO A 344 -16.43 -13.41 16.49
CA PRO A 344 -15.78 -14.57 15.86
C PRO A 344 -16.39 -14.98 14.52
N ASP A 345 -17.56 -14.46 14.17
CA ASP A 345 -18.20 -14.67 12.86
C ASP A 345 -17.57 -13.81 11.75
N PHE A 346 -16.69 -12.85 12.11
CA PHE A 346 -16.07 -11.93 11.17
C PHE A 346 -14.56 -12.04 11.18
N LYS A 347 -13.96 -11.93 10.00
CA LYS A 347 -12.54 -11.67 9.84
C LYS A 347 -12.28 -10.18 9.90
N VAL A 348 -11.27 -9.75 10.67
CA VAL A 348 -10.98 -8.32 10.83
C VAL A 348 -9.92 -7.89 9.81
N VAL A 349 -10.12 -6.73 9.16
CA VAL A 349 -9.15 -6.11 8.26
C VAL A 349 -8.99 -4.65 8.61
N ASN A 350 -7.78 -4.23 8.94
CA ASN A 350 -7.47 -2.83 9.22
C ASN A 350 -6.90 -2.14 7.98
N MET A 351 -7.75 -1.36 7.30
CA MET A 351 -7.40 -0.59 6.10
C MET A 351 -6.84 0.81 6.40
N GLY A 352 -6.59 1.16 7.65
CA GLY A 352 -6.04 2.46 8.04
C GLY A 352 -4.61 2.67 7.55
N VAL A 353 -4.34 3.79 6.86
CA VAL A 353 -2.98 4.13 6.39
C VAL A 353 -2.63 5.59 6.65
N TYR A 354 -3.15 6.55 5.88
CA TYR A 354 -2.71 7.93 5.88
C TYR A 354 -3.89 8.89 5.88
N ALA A 355 -3.93 9.82 6.85
CA ALA A 355 -5.09 10.69 7.07
C ALA A 355 -5.14 11.91 6.14
N TYR A 356 -3.98 12.37 5.63
CA TYR A 356 -3.88 13.61 4.86
C TYR A 356 -3.93 13.35 3.35
N SER A 357 -4.98 12.68 2.91
CA SER A 357 -5.25 12.38 1.49
C SER A 357 -6.75 12.24 1.26
N ASN A 358 -7.17 12.34 0.00
CA ASN A 358 -8.54 12.00 -0.38
C ASN A 358 -8.75 10.49 -0.19
N MET A 359 -9.62 10.12 0.73
CA MET A 359 -9.89 8.73 1.08
C MET A 359 -11.03 8.11 0.26
N ARG A 360 -11.76 8.91 -0.51
CA ARG A 360 -12.84 8.40 -1.35
C ARG A 360 -12.36 7.34 -2.36
N PRO A 361 -11.28 7.54 -3.16
CA PRO A 361 -10.78 6.50 -4.04
C PRO A 361 -10.27 5.27 -3.27
N GLN A 362 -9.68 5.45 -2.08
CA GLN A 362 -9.30 4.31 -1.23
C GLN A 362 -10.53 3.52 -0.78
N ALA A 363 -11.62 4.19 -0.40
CA ALA A 363 -12.89 3.56 -0.06
C ALA A 363 -13.48 2.78 -1.25
N GLU A 364 -13.42 3.32 -2.46
CA GLU A 364 -13.87 2.64 -3.67
C GLU A 364 -13.04 1.38 -3.97
N ILE A 365 -11.73 1.40 -3.71
CA ILE A 365 -10.87 0.20 -3.79
C ILE A 365 -11.32 -0.85 -2.76
N VAL A 366 -11.54 -0.45 -1.51
CA VAL A 366 -12.02 -1.35 -0.45
C VAL A 366 -13.40 -1.93 -0.80
N LEU A 367 -14.29 -1.11 -1.34
CA LEU A 367 -15.62 -1.50 -1.76
C LEU A 367 -15.63 -2.63 -2.80
N GLN A 368 -14.59 -2.74 -3.66
CA GLN A 368 -14.50 -3.84 -4.65
C GLN A 368 -14.58 -5.21 -3.97
N TYR A 369 -13.97 -5.35 -2.80
CA TYR A 369 -13.82 -6.62 -2.09
C TYR A 369 -14.80 -6.78 -0.92
N ALA A 370 -15.61 -5.76 -0.63
CA ALA A 370 -16.69 -5.84 0.34
C ALA A 370 -17.92 -6.55 -0.27
N LYS A 371 -18.69 -7.25 0.55
CA LYS A 371 -19.90 -7.96 0.15
C LYS A 371 -21.05 -7.74 1.15
N ALA A 372 -22.26 -8.15 0.78
CA ALA A 372 -23.39 -8.13 1.70
C ALA A 372 -23.09 -8.98 2.94
N GLY A 373 -23.41 -8.44 4.11
CA GLY A 373 -23.15 -9.05 5.42
C GLY A 373 -21.81 -8.61 6.05
N ASP A 374 -20.92 -7.96 5.31
CA ASP A 374 -19.74 -7.33 5.90
C ASP A 374 -20.12 -6.13 6.78
N ILE A 375 -19.23 -5.76 7.69
CA ILE A 375 -19.32 -4.55 8.52
C ILE A 375 -18.22 -3.58 8.10
N LEU A 376 -18.57 -2.33 7.83
CA LEU A 376 -17.64 -1.20 7.75
C LEU A 376 -17.71 -0.38 9.03
N LEU A 377 -16.62 -0.36 9.80
CA LEU A 377 -16.44 0.53 10.93
C LEU A 377 -15.57 1.70 10.53
N SER A 378 -16.17 2.86 10.34
CA SER A 378 -15.51 4.10 9.90
C SER A 378 -15.20 4.98 11.09
N SER A 379 -13.94 5.44 11.19
CA SER A 379 -13.46 6.32 12.29
C SER A 379 -12.61 7.48 11.74
N PRO A 380 -13.21 8.42 10.97
CA PRO A 380 -12.48 9.50 10.34
C PRO A 380 -11.88 10.46 11.39
N GLU A 381 -10.71 11.01 11.06
CA GLU A 381 -10.10 12.08 11.84
C GLU A 381 -10.84 13.40 11.56
N LEU A 382 -11.63 13.87 12.54
CA LEU A 382 -12.48 15.04 12.37
C LEU A 382 -11.72 16.34 12.01
N ASP A 383 -10.45 16.45 12.43
CA ASP A 383 -9.58 17.58 12.10
C ASP A 383 -8.99 17.51 10.67
N ALA A 384 -9.11 16.37 10.01
CA ALA A 384 -8.66 16.15 8.65
C ALA A 384 -9.80 15.81 7.68
N ILE A 385 -11.06 15.87 8.14
CA ILE A 385 -12.23 15.41 7.37
C ILE A 385 -12.41 16.17 6.05
N ASP A 386 -11.99 17.44 6.02
CA ASP A 386 -12.04 18.28 4.83
C ASP A 386 -11.01 17.86 3.76
N MET A 387 -9.98 17.12 4.12
CA MET A 387 -9.03 16.52 3.18
C MET A 387 -9.42 15.09 2.81
N GLN A 388 -9.94 14.34 3.78
CA GLN A 388 -10.30 12.93 3.60
C GLN A 388 -11.53 12.73 2.72
N PHE A 389 -12.56 13.53 2.95
CA PHE A 389 -13.87 13.35 2.34
C PHE A 389 -14.45 14.68 1.81
N CYS A 390 -13.58 15.66 1.51
CA CYS A 390 -14.05 16.88 0.87
C CYS A 390 -14.84 16.50 -0.39
N GLY A 391 -15.98 17.17 -0.60
CA GLY A 391 -16.80 16.96 -1.80
C GLY A 391 -16.08 17.32 -3.11
N GLU A 392 -14.79 17.66 -3.04
CA GLU A 392 -13.93 17.84 -4.17
C GLU A 392 -13.46 16.48 -4.68
N THR A 393 -13.63 16.30 -5.98
CA THR A 393 -13.32 15.06 -6.69
C THR A 393 -11.85 15.00 -7.15
N ALA A 394 -10.99 15.92 -6.68
CA ALA A 394 -9.59 15.95 -7.06
C ALA A 394 -8.84 14.75 -6.49
N LEU A 395 -8.17 14.01 -7.36
CA LEU A 395 -7.17 13.04 -6.94
C LEU A 395 -5.94 13.76 -6.40
N ASP A 396 -5.26 13.11 -5.48
CA ASP A 396 -3.97 13.54 -4.96
C ASP A 396 -2.85 12.54 -5.31
N ARG A 397 -1.60 12.99 -5.20
CA ARG A 397 -0.43 12.17 -5.49
C ARG A 397 -0.32 10.97 -4.54
N GLU A 398 -0.86 11.09 -3.32
CA GLU A 398 -0.79 10.09 -2.27
C GLU A 398 -1.45 8.79 -2.70
N LEU A 399 -2.50 8.85 -3.51
CA LEU A 399 -3.14 7.67 -4.11
C LEU A 399 -2.15 6.87 -4.96
N PHE A 400 -1.36 7.53 -5.81
CA PHE A 400 -0.34 6.86 -6.63
C PHE A 400 0.82 6.33 -5.77
N CYS A 401 1.21 7.04 -4.71
CA CYS A 401 2.20 6.55 -3.75
C CYS A 401 1.71 5.28 -3.02
N LEU A 402 0.42 5.24 -2.65
CA LEU A 402 -0.21 4.10 -1.98
C LEU A 402 -0.34 2.87 -2.89
N THR A 403 -0.40 3.06 -4.20
CA THR A 403 -0.67 1.99 -5.17
C THR A 403 0.53 1.62 -6.04
N GLU A 404 1.70 2.23 -5.84
CA GLU A 404 2.86 2.06 -6.74
C GLU A 404 3.30 0.60 -6.88
N SER A 405 3.26 -0.20 -5.83
CA SER A 405 3.61 -1.62 -5.92
C SER A 405 2.48 -2.52 -6.42
N ASN A 406 1.31 -1.94 -6.75
CA ASN A 406 0.17 -2.63 -7.35
C ASN A 406 -0.80 -1.63 -8.00
N PHE A 407 -0.44 -1.10 -9.16
CA PHE A 407 -1.28 -0.12 -9.86
C PHE A 407 -2.64 -0.67 -10.31
N ASP A 408 -2.84 -1.99 -10.36
CA ASP A 408 -4.16 -2.56 -10.68
C ASP A 408 -5.24 -2.19 -9.67
N LEU A 409 -4.86 -1.73 -8.48
CA LEU A 409 -5.79 -1.15 -7.52
C LEU A 409 -6.49 0.12 -8.02
N LEU A 410 -5.93 0.81 -9.02
CA LEU A 410 -6.54 1.98 -9.65
C LEU A 410 -7.57 1.60 -10.71
N SER A 411 -7.41 0.45 -11.39
CA SER A 411 -8.22 0.08 -12.54
C SER A 411 -9.73 -0.05 -12.26
N PRO A 412 -10.20 -0.39 -11.05
CA PRO A 412 -11.63 -0.43 -10.74
C PRO A 412 -12.28 0.95 -10.54
N LEU A 413 -11.50 2.02 -10.32
CA LEU A 413 -12.03 3.36 -10.08
C LEU A 413 -12.73 3.90 -11.32
N ASP A 414 -13.92 4.50 -11.14
CA ASP A 414 -14.55 5.29 -12.20
C ASP A 414 -13.92 6.69 -12.23
N CYS A 415 -12.92 6.86 -13.08
CA CYS A 415 -12.17 8.11 -13.16
C CYS A 415 -12.99 9.32 -13.60
N ARG A 416 -14.20 9.13 -14.18
CA ARG A 416 -15.14 10.24 -14.50
C ARG A 416 -15.64 10.96 -13.25
N GLY A 417 -15.61 10.28 -12.10
CA GLY A 417 -15.94 10.86 -10.80
C GLY A 417 -14.83 11.72 -10.21
N TYR A 418 -13.68 11.84 -10.90
CA TYR A 418 -12.49 12.51 -10.38
C TYR A 418 -11.96 13.58 -11.33
N THR A 419 -11.29 14.57 -10.77
CA THR A 419 -10.55 15.62 -11.47
C THR A 419 -9.09 15.59 -11.02
N GLY A 420 -8.21 16.29 -11.73
CA GLY A 420 -6.82 16.41 -11.33
C GLY A 420 -5.99 15.13 -11.48
N ILE A 421 -6.44 14.15 -12.27
CA ILE A 421 -5.78 12.84 -12.41
C ILE A 421 -4.32 13.01 -12.89
N PHE A 422 -4.12 13.79 -13.94
CA PHE A 422 -2.80 13.96 -14.54
C PHE A 422 -1.92 14.92 -13.74
N ALA A 423 -2.52 15.89 -13.04
CA ALA A 423 -1.79 16.75 -12.11
C ALA A 423 -1.29 15.94 -10.90
N ALA A 424 -2.13 15.08 -10.33
CA ALA A 424 -1.77 14.19 -9.24
C ALA A 424 -0.68 13.18 -9.67
N PHE A 425 -0.81 12.61 -10.87
CA PHE A 425 0.20 11.70 -11.42
C PHE A 425 1.54 12.43 -11.67
N SER A 426 1.53 13.62 -12.22
CA SER A 426 2.73 14.45 -12.40
C SER A 426 3.40 14.80 -11.06
N ALA A 427 2.60 15.14 -10.04
CA ALA A 427 3.09 15.39 -8.69
C ALA A 427 3.71 14.13 -8.06
N PHE A 428 3.11 12.96 -8.29
CA PHE A 428 3.69 11.67 -7.89
C PHE A 428 5.04 11.43 -8.57
N GLN A 429 5.16 11.64 -9.88
CA GLN A 429 6.43 11.46 -10.61
C GLN A 429 7.53 12.40 -10.10
N THR A 430 7.17 13.64 -9.78
CA THR A 430 8.10 14.62 -9.18
C THR A 430 8.57 14.17 -7.79
N ALA A 431 7.62 13.76 -6.93
CA ALA A 431 7.95 13.29 -5.60
C ALA A 431 8.80 12.01 -5.62
N ARG A 432 8.51 11.11 -6.56
CA ARG A 432 9.25 9.86 -6.76
C ARG A 432 10.71 10.09 -7.13
N ALA A 433 11.00 11.13 -7.92
CA ALA A 433 12.37 11.45 -8.33
C ALA A 433 13.26 11.90 -7.15
N ASP A 434 12.67 12.45 -6.10
CA ASP A 434 13.37 13.03 -4.95
C ASP A 434 13.32 12.13 -3.69
N MET A 435 12.71 10.92 -3.79
CA MET A 435 12.48 10.09 -2.62
C MET A 435 13.68 9.22 -2.26
N GLU A 436 14.09 9.39 -1.00
CA GLU A 436 14.69 8.28 -0.24
C GLU A 436 13.56 7.44 0.37
N PRO A 437 13.63 6.11 0.32
CA PRO A 437 12.63 5.24 0.95
C PRO A 437 12.48 5.61 2.43
N ARG A 438 11.29 6.03 2.84
CA ARG A 438 11.04 6.38 4.24
C ARG A 438 10.99 5.10 5.07
N SER A 439 11.88 4.99 6.05
CA SER A 439 11.75 3.98 7.09
C SER A 439 10.49 4.21 7.93
N TYR A 440 9.87 3.14 8.39
CA TYR A 440 8.86 3.21 9.43
C TYR A 440 9.53 3.65 10.74
N GLY A 441 9.77 4.91 10.91
CA GLY A 441 10.18 5.63 12.11
C GLY A 441 11.03 4.91 13.17
N ASP A 442 11.81 5.67 13.87
CA ASP A 442 12.63 5.26 15.03
C ASP A 442 11.82 5.00 16.28
N SER A 443 10.67 4.34 16.17
CA SER A 443 9.89 4.04 17.35
C SER A 443 10.69 3.20 18.31
N PRO A 444 10.78 3.60 19.59
CA PRO A 444 11.35 2.74 20.62
C PRO A 444 10.60 1.43 20.57
N SER A 445 11.35 0.38 20.53
CA SER A 445 10.85 -0.94 20.28
C SER A 445 10.58 -1.61 21.61
N PHE A 446 9.80 -2.65 21.54
CA PHE A 446 9.65 -3.57 22.66
C PHE A 446 11.02 -4.15 23.02
N TYR A 447 11.41 -3.97 24.28
CA TYR A 447 12.57 -4.60 24.88
C TYR A 447 12.08 -5.63 25.89
N ASP A 448 12.73 -6.78 25.90
CA ASP A 448 12.54 -7.76 27.00
C ASP A 448 13.23 -7.31 28.28
N GLU A 449 13.10 -8.14 29.33
CA GLU A 449 13.68 -7.87 30.65
C GLU A 449 15.22 -7.72 30.62
N ASP A 450 15.87 -8.30 29.60
CA ASP A 450 17.31 -8.23 29.38
C ASP A 450 17.73 -7.03 28.52
N GLY A 451 16.78 -6.17 28.11
CA GLY A 451 17.03 -5.00 27.27
C GLY A 451 17.31 -5.32 25.80
N VAL A 452 16.96 -6.54 25.36
CA VAL A 452 17.06 -6.96 23.96
C VAL A 452 15.77 -6.62 23.24
N ARG A 453 15.87 -5.87 22.13
CA ARG A 453 14.73 -5.62 21.28
C ARG A 453 14.21 -6.95 20.72
N GLN A 454 12.96 -7.23 21.03
CA GLN A 454 12.25 -8.29 20.32
C GLN A 454 11.88 -7.73 18.96
N ALA A 455 12.66 -8.08 17.92
CA ALA A 455 12.39 -7.66 16.56
C ALA A 455 11.01 -8.19 16.15
N GLN A 456 10.15 -7.28 15.71
CA GLN A 456 8.80 -7.60 15.28
C GLN A 456 8.60 -6.97 13.90
N ALA A 457 7.84 -7.65 13.05
CA ALA A 457 7.31 -6.98 11.86
C ALA A 457 6.52 -5.73 12.29
N THR A 458 6.55 -4.69 11.47
CA THR A 458 5.85 -3.44 11.78
C THR A 458 4.34 -3.63 11.82
N TYR A 459 3.82 -4.59 11.05
CA TYR A 459 2.41 -4.91 10.92
C TYR A 459 2.15 -6.39 11.15
N ASN A 460 0.99 -6.69 11.76
CA ASN A 460 0.44 -8.02 11.76
C ASN A 460 -0.33 -8.32 10.45
N ALA A 461 -0.82 -9.55 10.32
CA ALA A 461 -1.60 -9.98 9.16
C ALA A 461 -2.90 -9.17 8.96
N TYR A 462 -3.46 -8.59 10.00
CA TYR A 462 -4.67 -7.76 9.96
C TYR A 462 -4.43 -6.34 9.42
N GLY A 463 -3.16 -5.90 9.42
CA GLY A 463 -2.76 -4.54 9.04
C GLY A 463 -2.60 -3.57 10.21
N ASP A 464 -2.63 -4.03 11.47
CA ASP A 464 -2.36 -3.18 12.63
C ASP A 464 -0.87 -2.91 12.78
N TYR A 465 -0.53 -1.70 13.22
CA TYR A 465 0.83 -1.37 13.63
C TYR A 465 1.11 -1.96 15.02
N ILE A 466 2.06 -2.87 15.12
CA ILE A 466 2.28 -3.69 16.32
C ILE A 466 3.57 -3.41 17.09
N LEU A 467 4.44 -2.53 16.62
CA LEU A 467 5.61 -2.16 17.40
C LEU A 467 5.18 -1.50 18.72
N TYR A 468 5.91 -1.81 19.79
CA TYR A 468 5.63 -1.24 21.10
C TYR A 468 5.74 0.29 21.09
N ARG A 469 4.77 0.96 21.67
CA ARG A 469 4.67 2.40 21.81
C ARG A 469 4.44 2.74 23.26
N GLU A 470 5.40 3.44 23.84
CA GLU A 470 5.31 3.87 25.24
C GLU A 470 4.18 4.87 25.46
N ASN A 471 3.64 4.84 26.67
CA ASN A 471 2.72 5.86 27.13
C ASN A 471 3.42 7.22 27.26
N ASN A 472 2.69 8.30 26.98
CA ASN A 472 3.15 9.65 27.19
C ASN A 472 3.14 10.00 28.70
N LEU A 473 4.17 9.60 29.41
CA LEU A 473 4.27 9.81 30.87
C LEU A 473 4.34 11.30 31.28
N SER A 474 4.69 12.21 30.37
CA SER A 474 4.67 13.65 30.62
C SER A 474 3.26 14.25 30.57
N GLY A 475 2.31 13.57 29.95
CA GLY A 475 0.96 14.08 29.71
C GLY A 475 0.88 15.24 28.71
N GLU A 476 1.96 15.48 27.97
CA GLU A 476 2.02 16.53 26.95
C GLU A 476 1.42 16.10 25.63
N ASN A 477 0.96 17.05 24.83
CA ASN A 477 0.61 16.81 23.44
C ASN A 477 1.85 16.76 22.58
N PHE A 478 2.02 15.71 21.80
CA PHE A 478 3.05 15.60 20.78
C PHE A 478 2.66 16.28 19.46
N GLY A 479 1.39 16.58 19.25
CA GLY A 479 0.89 17.26 18.06
C GLY A 479 0.72 18.75 18.32
N ILE A 480 1.27 19.59 17.48
CA ILE A 480 1.05 21.05 17.52
C ILE A 480 -0.35 21.40 16.96
N LYS A 481 -1.05 20.44 16.38
CA LYS A 481 -2.37 20.64 15.77
C LYS A 481 -3.41 20.80 16.84
N ARG A 482 -4.08 21.96 16.83
CA ARG A 482 -5.29 22.19 17.60
C ARG A 482 -6.44 21.52 16.88
N ALA A 483 -7.01 20.50 17.49
CA ALA A 483 -8.18 19.80 16.98
C ALA A 483 -9.44 20.61 17.29
N PHE A 484 -10.23 20.94 16.26
CA PHE A 484 -11.45 21.74 16.38
C PHE A 484 -12.67 20.82 16.45
N TYR A 485 -13.06 20.46 17.66
CA TYR A 485 -14.31 19.74 17.92
C TYR A 485 -15.48 20.74 18.10
N ASN A 486 -15.80 21.42 17.01
CA ASN A 486 -16.83 22.45 16.94
C ASN A 486 -17.48 22.40 15.54
N ALA A 487 -18.80 22.30 15.49
CA ALA A 487 -19.58 22.21 14.26
C ALA A 487 -19.31 23.34 13.26
N ALA A 488 -18.89 24.53 13.74
CA ALA A 488 -18.59 25.68 12.88
C ALA A 488 -17.36 25.47 11.98
N HIS A 489 -16.48 24.51 12.30
CA HIS A 489 -15.27 24.21 11.52
C HIS A 489 -15.51 23.13 10.45
N ILE A 490 -16.69 22.51 10.41
CA ILE A 490 -17.01 21.43 9.48
C ILE A 490 -18.02 21.94 8.45
N ARG A 491 -17.71 21.70 7.19
CA ARG A 491 -18.54 22.20 6.07
C ARG A 491 -19.53 21.12 5.63
N PRO A 492 -20.76 21.49 5.21
CA PRO A 492 -21.76 20.52 4.73
C PRO A 492 -21.20 19.57 3.66
N ARG A 493 -20.37 20.06 2.73
CA ARG A 493 -19.77 19.24 1.66
C ARG A 493 -18.88 18.09 2.17
N ASP A 494 -18.31 18.23 3.38
CA ASP A 494 -17.45 17.21 3.97
C ASP A 494 -18.30 16.02 4.44
N TRP A 495 -19.53 16.29 4.91
CA TRP A 495 -20.51 15.25 5.22
C TRP A 495 -21.09 14.58 3.98
N ASP A 496 -21.34 15.35 2.93
CA ASP A 496 -21.85 14.81 1.67
C ASP A 496 -20.86 13.81 1.07
N GLY A 497 -19.55 14.10 1.12
CA GLY A 497 -18.50 13.20 0.68
C GLY A 497 -18.46 11.91 1.50
N LEU A 498 -18.52 12.02 2.82
CA LEU A 498 -18.51 10.88 3.73
C LEU A 498 -19.79 10.03 3.58
N ASN A 499 -20.95 10.67 3.52
CA ASN A 499 -22.23 9.99 3.31
C ASN A 499 -22.27 9.26 1.96
N GLY A 500 -21.67 9.85 0.92
CA GLY A 500 -21.54 9.17 -0.38
C GLY A 500 -20.76 7.84 -0.29
N VAL A 501 -19.73 7.78 0.55
CA VAL A 501 -19.02 6.53 0.84
C VAL A 501 -19.94 5.55 1.58
N TYR A 502 -20.63 5.99 2.62
CA TYR A 502 -21.55 5.14 3.41
C TYR A 502 -22.68 4.57 2.57
N ASP A 503 -23.28 5.40 1.72
CA ASP A 503 -24.35 4.99 0.81
C ASP A 503 -23.86 3.92 -0.18
N ALA A 504 -22.63 4.06 -0.70
CA ALA A 504 -22.05 3.09 -1.62
C ALA A 504 -21.84 1.71 -0.97
N PHE A 505 -21.34 1.67 0.28
CA PHE A 505 -21.21 0.43 1.03
C PHE A 505 -22.57 -0.17 1.39
N SER A 506 -23.50 0.67 1.89
CA SER A 506 -24.86 0.24 2.24
C SER A 506 -25.63 -0.32 1.03
N ALA A 507 -25.47 0.29 -0.16
CA ALA A 507 -26.07 -0.20 -1.40
C ALA A 507 -25.56 -1.59 -1.80
N LYS A 508 -24.37 -1.98 -1.36
CA LYS A 508 -23.80 -3.32 -1.55
C LYS A 508 -24.24 -4.31 -0.46
N GLY A 509 -25.00 -3.86 0.53
CA GLY A 509 -25.50 -4.67 1.66
C GLY A 509 -24.51 -4.81 2.81
N VAL A 510 -23.54 -3.89 2.89
CA VAL A 510 -22.60 -3.79 4.02
C VAL A 510 -23.28 -3.03 5.17
N GLU A 511 -23.13 -3.52 6.40
CA GLU A 511 -23.52 -2.79 7.59
C GLU A 511 -22.49 -1.68 7.86
N VAL A 512 -22.91 -0.42 7.88
CA VAL A 512 -21.98 0.71 8.06
C VAL A 512 -22.22 1.34 9.43
N TYR A 513 -21.13 1.53 10.18
CA TYR A 513 -21.13 2.20 11.47
C TYR A 513 -20.06 3.29 11.52
N PHE A 514 -20.39 4.40 12.19
CA PHE A 514 -19.44 5.45 12.51
C PHE A 514 -19.04 5.35 13.99
N THR A 515 -17.74 5.45 14.25
CA THR A 515 -17.18 5.66 15.60
C THR A 515 -16.20 6.83 15.57
N TYR A 516 -15.98 7.47 16.70
CA TYR A 516 -15.00 8.56 16.77
C TYR A 516 -13.58 8.01 16.81
N SER A 517 -12.67 8.62 16.04
CA SER A 517 -11.24 8.35 16.16
C SER A 517 -10.71 8.87 17.51
N PRO A 518 -9.72 8.18 18.13
CA PRO A 518 -9.16 8.62 19.40
C PRO A 518 -8.44 9.96 19.26
N ARG A 519 -8.64 10.84 20.22
CA ARG A 519 -8.02 12.16 20.29
C ARG A 519 -7.58 12.51 21.71
N SER A 520 -6.36 13.03 21.85
CA SER A 520 -5.91 13.55 23.13
C SER A 520 -6.75 14.76 23.53
N ARG A 521 -7.40 14.72 24.70
CA ARG A 521 -8.24 15.84 25.17
C ARG A 521 -7.48 17.15 25.36
N THR A 522 -6.13 17.11 25.50
CA THR A 522 -5.32 18.32 25.63
C THR A 522 -4.96 18.94 24.28
N SER A 523 -5.26 18.30 23.14
CA SER A 523 -5.06 18.86 21.81
C SER A 523 -6.22 19.70 21.31
N LEU A 524 -7.37 19.67 22.00
CA LEU A 524 -8.54 20.41 21.60
C LEU A 524 -8.30 21.93 21.62
N SER A 525 -8.83 22.60 20.61
CA SER A 525 -8.84 24.06 20.57
C SER A 525 -9.69 24.67 21.70
N PRO A 526 -9.44 25.91 22.12
CA PRO A 526 -10.20 26.54 23.20
C PRO A 526 -11.70 26.72 22.91
N ASP A 527 -12.11 26.72 21.65
CA ASP A 527 -13.50 26.82 21.22
C ASP A 527 -14.21 25.45 21.14
N SER A 528 -13.49 24.36 21.38
CA SER A 528 -14.06 23.03 21.60
C SER A 528 -14.53 22.89 23.04
N THR A 529 -15.51 23.73 23.45
CA THR A 529 -16.10 23.64 24.79
C THR A 529 -16.98 22.39 24.91
N PRO A 530 -17.33 21.93 26.11
CA PRO A 530 -18.27 20.81 26.28
C PRO A 530 -19.57 20.97 25.52
N GLU A 531 -20.10 22.21 25.46
CA GLU A 531 -21.33 22.55 24.73
C GLU A 531 -21.11 22.42 23.21
N ALA A 532 -19.99 22.94 22.68
CA ALA A 532 -19.65 22.85 21.26
C ALA A 532 -19.42 21.39 20.82
N ILE A 533 -18.79 20.56 21.68
CA ILE A 533 -18.60 19.13 21.45
C ILE A 533 -19.96 18.41 21.43
N ALA A 534 -20.87 18.71 22.34
CA ALA A 534 -22.21 18.14 22.36
C ALA A 534 -23.04 18.55 21.13
N GLU A 535 -22.91 19.80 20.69
CA GLU A 535 -23.55 20.28 19.45
C GLU A 535 -23.00 19.58 18.22
N LEU A 536 -21.68 19.32 18.18
CA LEU A 536 -21.03 18.56 17.11
C LEU A 536 -21.53 17.10 17.09
N ASP A 537 -21.58 16.41 18.23
CA ASP A 537 -22.10 15.05 18.33
C ASP A 537 -23.56 14.97 17.85
N ALA A 538 -24.41 15.91 18.29
CA ALA A 538 -25.80 15.98 17.83
C ALA A 538 -25.91 16.23 16.31
N LEU A 539 -25.06 17.08 15.76
CA LEU A 539 -24.99 17.32 14.32
C LEU A 539 -24.62 16.04 13.57
N LEU A 540 -23.59 15.33 14.00
CA LEU A 540 -23.14 14.10 13.38
C LEU A 540 -24.22 13.03 13.40
N ARG A 541 -24.85 12.80 14.55
CA ARG A 541 -25.97 11.84 14.68
C ARG A 541 -27.17 12.16 13.80
N SER A 542 -27.38 13.44 13.48
CA SER A 542 -28.50 13.86 12.62
C SER A 542 -28.15 13.94 11.13
N THR A 543 -26.86 13.98 10.77
CA THR A 543 -26.40 14.27 9.41
C THR A 543 -25.79 13.03 8.73
N LEU A 544 -25.13 12.16 9.49
CA LEU A 544 -24.50 10.98 8.92
C LEU A 544 -25.53 9.91 8.55
N HIS A 545 -25.32 9.25 7.42
CA HIS A 545 -26.15 8.14 6.97
C HIS A 545 -25.78 6.81 7.66
N ALA A 546 -24.64 6.77 8.36
CA ALA A 546 -24.26 5.67 9.23
C ALA A 546 -24.62 5.99 10.69
N PRO A 547 -25.14 5.03 11.47
CA PRO A 547 -25.32 5.19 12.91
C PRO A 547 -24.00 5.55 13.60
N VAL A 548 -24.02 6.60 14.45
CA VAL A 548 -22.93 6.95 15.36
C VAL A 548 -23.06 6.07 16.61
N ILE A 549 -22.17 5.11 16.77
CA ILE A 549 -22.28 4.06 17.80
C ILE A 549 -21.58 4.38 19.11
N SER A 550 -20.64 5.32 19.11
CA SER A 550 -19.85 5.70 20.28
C SER A 550 -20.28 7.04 20.88
N ASP A 551 -19.85 7.31 22.11
CA ASP A 551 -19.90 8.65 22.71
C ASP A 551 -18.63 9.41 22.33
N ILE A 552 -18.78 10.64 21.86
CA ILE A 552 -17.65 11.51 21.51
C ILE A 552 -16.70 11.72 22.71
N ALA A 553 -17.25 11.73 23.95
CA ALA A 553 -16.47 11.91 25.16
C ALA A 553 -15.49 10.75 25.40
N ASP A 554 -15.87 9.53 25.05
CA ASP A 554 -15.01 8.34 25.21
C ASP A 554 -13.82 8.36 24.25
N SER A 555 -13.94 9.02 23.10
CA SER A 555 -12.84 9.21 22.14
C SER A 555 -11.82 10.25 22.61
N LEU A 556 -12.20 11.15 23.52
CA LEU A 556 -11.34 12.21 24.08
C LEU A 556 -10.52 11.66 25.27
N MET A 557 -9.52 10.88 24.95
CA MET A 557 -8.73 10.12 25.92
C MET A 557 -7.68 10.97 26.65
N ASP A 558 -7.19 10.44 27.76
CA ASP A 558 -6.08 11.04 28.51
C ASP A 558 -4.81 11.08 27.63
N PRO A 559 -4.08 12.23 27.60
CA PRO A 559 -2.84 12.35 26.83
C PRO A 559 -1.79 11.27 27.20
N LEU A 560 -1.88 10.67 28.39
CA LEU A 560 -1.06 9.52 28.80
C LEU A 560 -1.08 8.38 27.77
N TYR A 561 -2.25 8.10 27.17
CA TYR A 561 -2.45 6.97 26.27
C TYR A 561 -2.07 7.24 24.81
N PHE A 562 -1.37 8.34 24.54
CA PHE A 562 -0.92 8.67 23.20
C PHE A 562 0.60 8.49 23.06
N TYR A 563 1.01 8.32 21.80
CA TYR A 563 2.39 8.18 21.40
C TYR A 563 2.66 9.14 20.24
N ALA A 564 3.78 9.83 20.22
CA ALA A 564 4.29 10.70 19.15
C ALA A 564 3.34 11.78 18.59
N THR A 565 2.02 11.57 18.57
CA THR A 565 1.00 12.52 18.09
C THR A 565 -0.22 12.52 19.02
N ASP A 566 -1.13 13.44 18.81
CA ASP A 566 -2.37 13.59 19.58
C ASP A 566 -3.52 12.66 19.14
N ASN A 567 -3.28 11.80 18.16
CA ASN A 567 -4.24 10.84 17.60
C ASN A 567 -3.67 9.43 17.38
N HIS A 568 -2.39 9.19 17.66
CA HIS A 568 -1.80 7.86 17.63
C HIS A 568 -1.70 7.30 19.05
N LEU A 569 -2.36 6.20 19.31
CA LEU A 569 -2.39 5.58 20.62
C LEU A 569 -1.09 4.85 20.96
N SER A 570 -0.72 4.88 22.24
CA SER A 570 0.26 3.96 22.81
C SER A 570 -0.26 2.52 22.77
N THR A 571 0.60 1.55 23.03
CA THR A 571 0.19 0.13 23.08
C THR A 571 -0.92 -0.11 24.11
N GLU A 572 -0.87 0.54 25.29
CA GLU A 572 -1.91 0.46 26.30
C GLU A 572 -3.18 1.19 25.86
N GLY A 573 -3.05 2.37 25.23
CA GLY A 573 -4.17 3.16 24.73
C GLY A 573 -4.99 2.40 23.67
N VAL A 574 -4.33 1.62 22.83
CA VAL A 574 -4.99 0.75 21.84
C VAL A 574 -5.91 -0.26 22.51
N GLN A 575 -5.46 -0.90 23.58
CA GLN A 575 -6.27 -1.91 24.31
C GLN A 575 -7.53 -1.28 24.92
N ILE A 576 -7.40 -0.10 25.52
CA ILE A 576 -8.51 0.63 26.13
C ILE A 576 -9.52 1.05 25.06
N HIS A 577 -9.04 1.66 23.97
CA HIS A 577 -9.90 2.12 22.88
C HIS A 577 -10.61 0.95 22.18
N THR A 578 -9.90 -0.13 21.90
CA THR A 578 -10.50 -1.31 21.26
C THR A 578 -11.57 -1.95 22.14
N ALA A 579 -11.35 -2.04 23.45
CA ALA A 579 -12.34 -2.55 24.39
C ALA A 579 -13.63 -1.71 24.36
N GLN A 580 -13.50 -0.38 24.36
CA GLN A 580 -14.66 0.53 24.24
C GLN A 580 -15.42 0.32 22.94
N VAL A 581 -14.71 0.27 21.81
CA VAL A 581 -15.31 0.08 20.47
C VAL A 581 -16.05 -1.27 20.38
N ILE A 582 -15.52 -2.32 21.00
CA ILE A 582 -16.21 -3.63 21.08
C ILE A 582 -17.57 -3.50 21.77
N GLU A 583 -17.62 -2.82 22.89
CA GLU A 583 -18.87 -2.62 23.63
C GLU A 583 -19.87 -1.75 22.85
N ASP A 584 -19.38 -0.70 22.20
CA ASP A 584 -20.21 0.18 21.36
C ASP A 584 -20.81 -0.57 20.18
N LEU A 585 -19.99 -1.37 19.48
CA LEU A 585 -20.45 -2.15 18.33
C LEU A 585 -21.43 -3.28 18.74
N ARG A 586 -21.24 -3.89 19.92
CA ARG A 586 -22.21 -4.87 20.45
C ARG A 586 -23.55 -4.22 20.71
N ARG A 587 -23.58 -3.10 21.44
CA ARG A 587 -24.82 -2.36 21.73
C ARG A 587 -25.55 -1.96 20.44
N ALA A 588 -24.80 -1.43 19.47
CA ALA A 588 -25.39 -1.03 18.20
C ALA A 588 -26.04 -2.20 17.45
N ARG A 589 -25.40 -3.37 17.43
CA ARG A 589 -25.92 -4.57 16.76
C ARG A 589 -27.08 -5.24 17.52
N GLU A 590 -27.18 -5.03 18.83
CA GLU A 590 -28.32 -5.45 19.66
C GLU A 590 -29.52 -4.49 19.59
N GLY A 591 -29.36 -3.34 18.91
CA GLY A 591 -30.39 -2.32 18.76
C GLY A 591 -30.52 -1.40 19.98
N GLU A 592 -29.48 -1.30 20.80
CA GLU A 592 -29.40 -0.48 22.01
C GLU A 592 -28.59 0.82 21.75
N THR A 593 -28.89 1.56 20.67
CA THR A 593 -28.18 2.82 20.32
C THR A 593 -28.78 4.05 20.96
#